data_fe06615cd8d804a9ce251bd3c2a78fae
#
_entry.id   fe06615cd8d804a9ce251bd3c2a78fae
#
_cell.length_a   1.000
_cell.length_b   1.000
_cell.length_c   1.000
_cell.angle_alpha   90.00
_cell.angle_beta   90.00
_cell.angle_gamma   90.00
#
_symmetry.space_group_name_H-M   'P 1'
#
loop_
_entity.id
_entity.type
_entity.pdbx_description
1 polymer ?
#
loop_
_entity_poly.entity_id
_entity_poly.type
_entity_poly.pdbx_seq_one_letter_code
_entity_poly.pdbx_strand_id
1 'polypeptide(L)'
;MKRLLYLLSACLMTFGFSACNDDDDNLKLQDISVEFAVSEAGMDGETVSLGLKLSRATTESLDVTMEMTSSDVSDADITTTPAMTDGKITVNIPAGQSTGTFTVAKATGKNPEGTAKFQILSLSLTEGYKIGTTPVMNL
;
A
#
# COMPACT_ATOMS: atom_id res chain seq x y z
N MET A 1 0.27 -57.70 26.02
CA MET A 1 -0.81 -56.82 25.55
C MET A 1 -0.73 -55.42 26.11
N LYS A 2 -0.48 -55.27 27.35
CA LYS A 2 -0.34 -53.93 27.95
C LYS A 2 0.86 -53.14 27.46
N ARG A 3 1.88 -53.79 26.98
CA ARG A 3 3.10 -53.16 26.48
C ARG A 3 2.96 -52.55 25.09
N LEU A 4 2.04 -53.06 24.31
CA LEU A 4 1.78 -52.51 22.97
C LEU A 4 1.02 -51.21 23.01
N LEU A 5 0.18 -51.02 24.00
CA LEU A 5 -0.59 -49.82 24.18
C LEU A 5 0.29 -48.63 24.56
N TYR A 6 1.36 -48.90 25.32
CA TYR A 6 2.29 -47.84 25.71
C TYR A 6 3.16 -47.35 24.56
N LEU A 7 3.49 -48.26 23.66
CA LEU A 7 4.28 -47.88 22.49
C LEU A 7 3.49 -47.05 21.48
N LEU A 8 2.21 -47.28 21.37
CA LEU A 8 1.35 -46.49 20.49
C LEU A 8 1.09 -45.08 21.07
N SER A 9 1.01 -44.98 22.37
CA SER A 9 0.80 -43.72 23.02
C SER A 9 2.03 -42.81 22.92
N ALA A 10 3.21 -43.38 22.96
CA ALA A 10 4.44 -42.60 22.84
C ALA A 10 4.70 -42.05 21.45
N CYS A 11 4.26 -42.77 20.41
CA CYS A 11 4.39 -42.29 19.04
C CYS A 11 3.45 -41.14 18.69
N LEU A 12 2.29 -41.08 19.31
CA LEU A 12 1.33 -40.05 19.04
C LEU A 12 1.73 -38.68 19.64
N MET A 13 2.51 -38.72 20.70
CA MET A 13 2.92 -37.48 21.34
C MET A 13 4.07 -36.75 20.64
N THR A 14 4.83 -37.49 19.84
CA THR A 14 5.96 -36.86 19.15
C THR A 14 5.58 -36.13 17.88
N PHE A 15 4.43 -36.38 17.33
CA PHE A 15 4.01 -35.68 16.10
C PHE A 15 3.33 -34.33 16.33
N GLY A 16 2.80 -34.11 17.50
CA GLY A 16 2.06 -32.88 17.78
C GLY A 16 2.90 -31.68 18.14
N PHE A 17 4.16 -31.88 18.47
CA PHE A 17 4.95 -30.82 19.07
C PHE A 17 6.04 -30.25 18.20
N SER A 18 6.58 -31.02 17.28
CA SER A 18 7.77 -30.55 16.57
C SER A 18 7.47 -29.77 15.32
N ALA A 19 6.25 -29.82 14.81
CA ALA A 19 5.93 -29.19 13.54
C ALA A 19 5.26 -27.82 13.66
N CYS A 20 4.68 -27.49 14.81
CA CYS A 20 3.83 -26.29 14.89
C CYS A 20 4.43 -25.14 15.68
N ASN A 21 5.34 -25.40 16.58
CA ASN A 21 5.80 -24.34 17.50
C ASN A 21 7.03 -23.59 17.03
N ASP A 22 7.89 -24.24 16.26
CA ASP A 22 9.13 -23.61 15.82
C ASP A 22 8.93 -22.69 14.62
N ASP A 23 7.87 -22.93 13.85
CA ASP A 23 7.59 -22.14 12.67
C ASP A 23 6.83 -20.85 12.99
N ASP A 24 6.03 -20.86 14.05
CA ASP A 24 5.22 -19.68 14.41
C ASP A 24 6.08 -18.55 15.00
N ASP A 25 7.15 -18.88 15.68
CA ASP A 25 8.04 -17.88 16.27
C ASP A 25 8.89 -17.14 15.22
N ASN A 26 9.08 -17.73 14.08
CA ASN A 26 9.85 -17.15 12.98
C ASN A 26 9.01 -16.42 11.94
N LEU A 27 7.72 -16.59 11.97
CA LEU A 27 6.80 -15.92 11.08
C LEU A 27 6.39 -14.56 11.63
N LYS A 28 7.32 -13.66 11.75
CA LYS A 28 6.97 -12.25 11.85
C LYS A 28 6.33 -11.87 10.52
N LEU A 29 5.08 -11.49 10.58
CA LEU A 29 4.41 -10.89 9.44
C LEU A 29 5.27 -9.72 8.98
N GLN A 30 5.69 -9.77 7.73
CA GLN A 30 6.42 -8.65 7.15
C GLN A 30 5.53 -7.42 7.15
N ASP A 31 6.17 -6.27 7.24
CA ASP A 31 5.47 -5.00 7.16
C ASP A 31 4.66 -4.92 5.85
N ILE A 32 3.49 -4.33 5.95
CA ILE A 32 2.68 -4.03 4.79
C ILE A 32 3.37 -2.90 4.03
N SER A 33 3.80 -3.18 2.81
CA SER A 33 4.39 -2.15 1.96
C SER A 33 3.30 -1.44 1.17
N VAL A 34 3.44 -0.12 1.08
CA VAL A 34 2.54 0.77 0.34
C VAL A 34 3.33 1.41 -0.79
N GLU A 35 2.84 1.29 -2.00
CA GLU A 35 3.50 1.84 -3.17
C GLU A 35 2.47 2.22 -4.24
N PHE A 36 2.92 2.96 -5.25
CA PHE A 36 2.08 3.19 -6.42
C PHE A 36 1.93 1.90 -7.22
N ALA A 37 0.75 1.70 -7.77
CA ALA A 37 0.48 0.54 -8.61
C ALA A 37 1.29 0.56 -9.92
N VAL A 38 1.63 1.76 -10.38
CA VAL A 38 2.47 1.99 -11.56
C VAL A 38 3.47 3.10 -11.27
N SER A 39 4.61 3.08 -11.93
CA SER A 39 5.63 4.13 -11.80
C SER A 39 5.42 5.28 -12.77
N GLU A 40 4.65 5.06 -13.82
CA GLU A 40 4.33 6.06 -14.84
C GLU A 40 2.92 5.88 -15.33
N ALA A 41 2.27 6.98 -15.66
CA ALA A 41 0.96 6.98 -16.29
C ALA A 41 0.86 8.19 -17.22
N GLY A 42 -0.01 8.10 -18.21
CA GLY A 42 -0.32 9.19 -19.11
C GLY A 42 -1.73 9.71 -18.88
N MET A 43 -1.92 11.00 -19.07
CA MET A 43 -3.23 11.62 -19.02
C MET A 43 -3.69 11.89 -20.47
N ASP A 44 -4.33 10.90 -21.06
CA ASP A 44 -4.83 11.02 -22.45
C ASP A 44 -6.15 11.78 -22.54
N GLY A 45 -6.85 11.90 -21.44
CA GLY A 45 -8.11 12.62 -21.34
C GLY A 45 -8.04 13.72 -20.32
N GLU A 46 -9.19 14.14 -19.84
CA GLU A 46 -9.27 15.18 -18.81
C GLU A 46 -9.06 14.63 -17.40
N THR A 47 -9.24 13.33 -17.21
CA THR A 47 -9.16 12.69 -15.91
C THR A 47 -8.44 11.36 -16.01
N VAL A 48 -7.62 11.06 -15.01
CA VAL A 48 -6.97 9.76 -14.88
C VAL A 48 -7.14 9.26 -13.44
N SER A 49 -7.40 7.98 -13.30
CA SER A 49 -7.43 7.30 -12.00
C SER A 49 -6.10 6.60 -11.76
N LEU A 50 -5.52 6.84 -10.60
CA LEU A 50 -4.23 6.30 -10.21
C LEU A 50 -4.40 5.43 -8.97
N GLY A 51 -3.62 4.39 -8.88
CA GLY A 51 -3.74 3.41 -7.81
C GLY A 51 -2.55 3.38 -6.86
N LEU A 52 -2.87 3.09 -5.62
CA LEU A 52 -1.93 2.64 -4.61
C LEU A 52 -2.18 1.16 -4.39
N LYS A 53 -1.13 0.40 -4.13
CA LYS A 53 -1.24 -1.01 -3.78
C LYS A 53 -0.47 -1.31 -2.52
N LEU A 54 -1.01 -2.24 -1.75
CA LEU A 54 -0.39 -2.76 -0.55
C LEU A 54 0.01 -4.22 -0.78
N SER A 55 1.05 -4.66 -0.12
CA SER A 55 1.49 -6.06 -0.22
C SER A 55 0.46 -7.04 0.33
N ARG A 56 -0.40 -6.60 1.22
CA ARG A 56 -1.58 -7.33 1.70
C ARG A 56 -2.60 -6.34 2.25
N ALA A 57 -3.81 -6.83 2.54
CA ALA A 57 -4.87 -5.99 3.08
C ALA A 57 -4.45 -5.36 4.41
N THR A 58 -4.74 -4.08 4.58
CA THR A 58 -4.52 -3.39 5.85
C THR A 58 -5.50 -3.88 6.91
N THR A 59 -5.04 -3.93 8.15
CA THR A 59 -5.87 -4.34 9.28
C THR A 59 -6.64 -3.17 9.89
N GLU A 60 -6.18 -1.97 9.64
CA GLU A 60 -6.78 -0.74 10.13
C GLU A 60 -6.87 0.27 8.98
N SER A 61 -7.70 1.29 9.16
CA SER A 61 -7.78 2.38 8.21
C SER A 61 -6.42 3.09 8.11
N LEU A 62 -5.91 3.23 6.90
CA LEU A 62 -4.61 3.79 6.61
C LEU A 62 -4.74 5.05 5.77
N ASP A 63 -4.15 6.13 6.22
CA ASP A 63 -4.02 7.34 5.42
C ASP A 63 -2.62 7.41 4.82
N VAL A 64 -2.57 7.56 3.51
CA VAL A 64 -1.33 7.71 2.75
C VAL A 64 -1.22 9.15 2.30
N THR A 65 -0.21 9.84 2.78
CA THR A 65 0.06 11.22 2.38
C THR A 65 1.09 11.25 1.28
N MET A 66 0.74 11.91 0.18
CA MET A 66 1.58 12.08 -1.00
C MET A 66 1.80 13.55 -1.27
N GLU A 67 2.90 13.87 -1.93
CA GLU A 67 3.21 15.21 -2.40
C GLU A 67 3.38 15.21 -3.91
N MET A 68 2.80 16.22 -4.54
CA MET A 68 3.05 16.49 -5.94
C MET A 68 4.18 17.51 -6.08
N THR A 69 5.16 17.19 -6.89
CA THR A 69 6.23 18.11 -7.27
C THR A 69 6.33 18.14 -8.79
N SER A 70 6.51 19.32 -9.34
CA SER A 70 6.74 19.47 -10.77
C SER A 70 7.28 20.87 -11.04
N SER A 71 8.14 20.98 -12.03
CA SER A 71 8.58 22.27 -12.56
C SER A 71 7.65 22.76 -13.68
N ASP A 72 6.89 21.87 -14.29
CA ASP A 72 6.12 22.14 -15.51
C ASP A 72 4.62 22.24 -15.26
N VAL A 73 4.13 21.55 -14.21
CA VAL A 73 2.73 21.50 -13.86
C VAL A 73 2.56 22.04 -12.45
N SER A 74 1.75 23.07 -12.31
CA SER A 74 1.44 23.64 -10.99
C SER A 74 0.20 22.98 -10.39
N ASP A 75 0.05 23.09 -9.08
CA ASP A 75 -1.14 22.62 -8.39
C ASP A 75 -2.42 23.36 -8.81
N ALA A 76 -2.28 24.53 -9.43
CA ALA A 76 -3.40 25.27 -10.00
C ALA A 76 -3.86 24.72 -11.37
N ASP A 77 -3.03 23.92 -12.03
CA ASP A 77 -3.33 23.35 -13.35
C ASP A 77 -4.13 22.06 -13.30
N ILE A 78 -4.17 21.44 -12.14
CA ILE A 78 -4.87 20.18 -11.94
C ILE A 78 -5.74 20.22 -10.69
N THR A 79 -6.72 19.33 -10.67
CA THR A 79 -7.53 19.04 -9.48
C THR A 79 -7.38 17.57 -9.12
N THR A 80 -7.51 17.26 -7.87
CA THR A 80 -7.40 15.87 -7.40
C THR A 80 -8.59 15.49 -6.54
N THR A 81 -8.88 14.20 -6.49
CA THR A 81 -9.85 13.62 -5.58
C THR A 81 -9.21 12.44 -4.85
N PRO A 82 -8.97 12.51 -3.56
CA PRO A 82 -9.24 13.64 -2.64
C PRO A 82 -8.54 14.95 -3.01
N ALA A 83 -9.09 16.06 -2.57
CA ALA A 83 -8.57 17.38 -2.91
C ALA A 83 -7.14 17.58 -2.40
N MET A 84 -6.30 18.15 -3.24
CA MET A 84 -4.93 18.51 -2.89
C MET A 84 -4.92 19.83 -2.11
N THR A 85 -4.14 19.85 -1.03
CA THR A 85 -3.95 21.02 -0.20
C THR A 85 -2.44 21.24 -0.03
N ASP A 86 -1.95 22.42 -0.39
CA ASP A 86 -0.52 22.76 -0.31
C ASP A 86 0.38 21.74 -1.03
N GLY A 87 -0.06 21.24 -2.17
CA GLY A 87 0.67 20.24 -2.94
C GLY A 87 0.61 18.82 -2.37
N LYS A 88 -0.20 18.58 -1.37
CA LYS A 88 -0.30 17.26 -0.70
C LYS A 88 -1.70 16.69 -0.83
N ILE A 89 -1.73 15.37 -1.01
CA ILE A 89 -2.96 14.58 -1.10
C ILE A 89 -2.90 13.50 -0.02
N THR A 90 -4.01 13.30 0.68
CA THR A 90 -4.16 12.19 1.61
C THR A 90 -5.22 11.22 1.09
N VAL A 91 -4.82 9.99 0.83
CA VAL A 91 -5.71 8.92 0.38
C VAL A 91 -5.96 7.99 1.53
N ASN A 92 -7.23 7.77 1.86
CA ASN A 92 -7.61 6.80 2.88
C ASN A 92 -7.83 5.42 2.26
N ILE A 93 -7.19 4.42 2.85
CA ILE A 93 -7.39 3.01 2.51
C ILE A 93 -8.12 2.37 3.67
N PRO A 94 -9.39 2.00 3.50
CA PRO A 94 -10.17 1.39 4.59
C PRO A 94 -9.57 0.06 5.05
N ALA A 95 -9.81 -0.28 6.31
CA ALA A 95 -9.44 -1.58 6.85
C ALA A 95 -9.97 -2.72 5.97
N GLY A 96 -9.15 -3.73 5.74
CA GLY A 96 -9.51 -4.88 4.91
C GLY A 96 -9.25 -4.70 3.41
N GLN A 97 -8.78 -3.53 2.99
CA GLN A 97 -8.46 -3.25 1.59
C GLN A 97 -6.95 -3.32 1.35
N SER A 98 -6.57 -3.75 0.16
CA SER A 98 -5.18 -3.80 -0.29
C SER A 98 -4.88 -2.81 -1.41
N THR A 99 -5.84 -1.98 -1.77
CA THR A 99 -5.71 -0.96 -2.80
C THR A 99 -6.36 0.33 -2.38
N GLY A 100 -5.81 1.43 -2.87
CA GLY A 100 -6.43 2.74 -2.77
C GLY A 100 -6.40 3.40 -4.14
N THR A 101 -7.26 4.36 -4.36
CA THR A 101 -7.31 5.11 -5.62
C THR A 101 -7.44 6.60 -5.36
N PHE A 102 -6.86 7.37 -6.25
CA PHE A 102 -7.09 8.80 -6.33
C PHE A 102 -7.20 9.20 -7.78
N THR A 103 -7.85 10.29 -8.05
CA THR A 103 -8.01 10.79 -9.40
C THR A 103 -7.31 12.13 -9.56
N VAL A 104 -6.78 12.35 -10.76
CA VAL A 104 -6.19 13.62 -11.17
C VAL A 104 -6.94 14.08 -12.40
N ALA A 105 -7.38 15.32 -12.40
CA ALA A 105 -8.08 15.93 -13.50
C ALA A 105 -7.42 17.25 -13.88
N LYS A 106 -7.52 17.62 -15.15
CA LYS A 106 -7.12 18.96 -15.59
C LYS A 106 -8.07 19.98 -14.97
N ALA A 107 -7.54 21.06 -14.44
CA ALA A 107 -8.37 22.16 -13.99
C ALA A 107 -9.13 22.78 -15.16
N THR A 108 -10.30 23.35 -14.89
CA THR A 108 -11.16 23.92 -15.92
C THR A 108 -10.40 24.98 -16.73
N GLY A 109 -10.39 24.80 -18.05
CA GLY A 109 -9.70 25.72 -18.96
C GLY A 109 -8.19 25.56 -19.01
N LYS A 110 -7.63 24.58 -18.31
CA LYS A 110 -6.20 24.30 -18.29
C LYS A 110 -5.84 23.12 -19.14
N ASN A 111 -4.68 23.20 -19.75
CA ASN A 111 -4.11 22.11 -20.52
C ASN A 111 -2.61 21.99 -20.19
N PRO A 112 -2.28 21.54 -19.00
CA PRO A 112 -0.89 21.47 -18.57
C PRO A 112 -0.08 20.53 -19.46
N GLU A 113 1.11 20.93 -19.79
CA GLU A 113 2.09 20.13 -20.51
C GLU A 113 3.28 19.90 -19.57
N GLY A 114 3.78 18.68 -19.60
CA GLY A 114 4.90 18.31 -18.75
C GLY A 114 4.58 17.14 -17.83
N THR A 115 5.42 16.93 -16.85
CA THR A 115 5.34 15.80 -15.93
C THR A 115 5.07 16.26 -14.51
N ALA A 116 4.03 15.73 -13.92
CA ALA A 116 3.78 15.85 -12.48
C ALA A 116 4.31 14.61 -11.78
N LYS A 117 5.06 14.82 -10.73
CA LYS A 117 5.64 13.75 -9.92
C LYS A 117 4.89 13.65 -8.60
N PHE A 118 4.40 12.46 -8.30
CA PHE A 118 3.76 12.15 -7.02
C PHE A 118 4.70 11.26 -6.21
N GLN A 119 4.88 11.60 -4.96
CA GLN A 119 5.74 10.85 -4.05
C GLN A 119 5.01 10.57 -2.75
N ILE A 120 5.07 9.34 -2.29
CA ILE A 120 4.54 8.96 -0.98
C ILE A 120 5.48 9.54 0.08
N LEU A 121 4.96 10.37 0.96
CA LEU A 121 5.72 11.01 2.03
C LEU A 121 5.62 10.25 3.35
N SER A 122 4.41 9.89 3.73
CA SER A 122 4.16 9.31 5.05
C SER A 122 2.91 8.47 5.07
N LEU A 123 2.87 7.61 6.08
CA LEU A 123 1.73 6.75 6.39
C LEU A 123 1.23 7.11 7.79
N SER A 124 -0.07 7.07 8.01
CA SER A 124 -0.67 7.30 9.33
C SER A 124 -0.35 6.19 10.32
N LEU A 125 -0.08 4.99 9.81
CA LEU A 125 0.35 3.84 10.60
C LEU A 125 1.81 3.56 10.29
N THR A 126 2.65 3.53 11.30
CA THR A 126 4.09 3.30 11.15
C THR A 126 4.51 1.93 11.61
N GLU A 127 3.83 1.39 12.60
CA GLU A 127 4.11 0.07 13.13
C GLU A 127 3.48 -1.00 12.23
N GLY A 128 4.31 -1.83 11.62
CA GLY A 128 3.85 -2.86 10.69
C GLY A 128 3.58 -2.35 9.27
N TYR A 129 3.97 -1.12 8.96
CA TYR A 129 3.77 -0.52 7.63
C TYR A 129 5.05 0.17 7.17
N LYS A 130 5.28 0.14 5.87
CA LYS A 130 6.44 0.79 5.25
C LYS A 130 6.10 1.27 3.84
N ILE A 131 6.85 2.23 3.36
CA ILE A 131 6.79 2.65 1.96
C ILE A 131 7.56 1.64 1.13
N GLY A 132 6.94 1.16 0.06
CA GLY A 132 7.48 0.11 -0.79
C GLY A 132 8.50 0.60 -1.82
N THR A 133 8.74 -0.22 -2.82
CA THR A 133 9.81 0.01 -3.83
C THR A 133 9.41 0.98 -4.93
N THR A 134 8.13 1.29 -5.07
CA THR A 134 7.64 2.29 -6.03
C THR A 134 6.99 3.45 -5.28
N PRO A 135 7.78 4.27 -4.57
CA PRO A 135 7.24 5.38 -3.78
C PRO A 135 6.99 6.63 -4.62
N VAL A 136 7.36 6.60 -5.88
CA VAL A 136 7.29 7.73 -6.82
C VAL A 136 6.58 7.29 -8.08
N MET A 137 5.73 8.18 -8.60
CA MET A 137 5.04 7.99 -9.85
C MET A 137 5.09 9.29 -10.65
N ASN A 138 5.28 9.16 -11.95
CA ASN A 138 5.27 10.29 -12.90
C ASN A 138 3.99 10.24 -13.75
N LEU A 139 3.34 11.38 -13.87
CA LEU A 139 2.12 11.53 -14.66
C LEU A 139 2.36 12.48 -15.82
#